data_3d96cff0f14a3b6e1aa66d065afd2b1a
#
_entry.id   3d96cff0f14a3b6e1aa66d065afd2b1a
#
_cell.length_a   1.000
_cell.length_b   1.000
_cell.length_c   1.000
_cell.angle_alpha   90.00
_cell.angle_beta   90.00
_cell.angle_gamma   90.00
#
_symmetry.space_group_name_H-M   'P 1'
#
loop_
_entity.id
_entity.type
_entity.pdbx_description
1 polymer ?
#
loop_
_entity_poly.entity_id
_entity_poly.type
_entity_poly.pdbx_seq_one_letter_code
_entity_poly.pdbx_strand_id
1 'polypeptide(L)'
;IESPTEIMIGMEATGHYWLAVYSFLLDHGFSVVVLNPIQTNAWRKGTEIRKRKTDAIDATMIADIIRFGRFVETPLVDEKMFALKQMSRFRNALVSNMSDLKRKALVVLDQTFPEYQSIFSDVFGKTSSQILLEYSSPSDYEQISIDDLTQIIEQTSRNRLGKKTANKLMELASNSFGVTFCKNAFS
;
A
#
# COMPACT_ATOMS: atom_id res chain seq x y z
N ILE A 1 -34.03 2.21 -36.39
CA ILE A 1 -33.19 2.08 -35.19
C ILE A 1 -32.23 0.94 -35.48
N GLU A 2 -30.93 1.23 -35.58
CA GLU A 2 -29.90 0.22 -35.79
C GLU A 2 -29.95 -0.83 -34.67
N SER A 3 -29.70 -2.07 -35.01
CA SER A 3 -29.67 -3.12 -33.98
C SER A 3 -28.48 -2.95 -33.06
N PRO A 4 -28.55 -3.33 -31.79
CA PRO A 4 -27.40 -3.23 -30.86
C PRO A 4 -26.10 -3.89 -31.37
N THR A 5 -26.25 -4.91 -32.21
CA THR A 5 -25.12 -5.63 -32.80
C THR A 5 -24.37 -4.85 -33.89
N GLU A 6 -25.01 -3.82 -34.47
CA GLU A 6 -24.39 -2.94 -35.49
C GLU A 6 -23.60 -1.80 -34.88
N ILE A 7 -23.76 -1.57 -33.56
CA ILE A 7 -23.07 -0.51 -32.83
C ILE A 7 -21.84 -1.09 -32.11
N MET A 8 -20.67 -0.59 -32.43
CA MET A 8 -19.43 -0.91 -31.71
C MET A 8 -19.10 0.17 -30.71
N ILE A 9 -18.98 -0.21 -29.44
CA ILE A 9 -18.68 0.70 -28.33
C ILE A 9 -17.25 0.48 -27.87
N GLY A 10 -16.46 1.57 -27.83
CA GLY A 10 -15.12 1.54 -27.29
C GLY A 10 -15.03 2.06 -25.88
N MET A 11 -14.22 1.43 -25.05
CA MET A 11 -13.91 1.93 -23.73
C MET A 11 -12.45 1.70 -23.36
N GLU A 12 -11.92 2.53 -22.45
CA GLU A 12 -10.57 2.38 -21.90
C GLU A 12 -10.62 1.59 -20.59
N ALA A 13 -9.72 0.62 -20.42
CA ALA A 13 -9.59 -0.18 -19.19
C ALA A 13 -8.93 0.61 -18.05
N THR A 14 -9.46 1.78 -17.69
CA THR A 14 -8.92 2.63 -16.64
C THR A 14 -9.73 2.48 -15.34
N GLY A 15 -9.04 2.25 -14.24
CA GLY A 15 -9.67 2.08 -12.93
C GLY A 15 -10.52 0.82 -12.83
N HIS A 16 -11.69 0.93 -12.22
CA HIS A 16 -12.61 -0.20 -11.97
C HIS A 16 -14.02 0.00 -12.56
N TYR A 17 -14.37 1.23 -12.92
CA TYR A 17 -15.72 1.59 -13.35
C TYR A 17 -16.14 0.95 -14.68
N TRP A 18 -15.18 0.72 -15.58
CA TRP A 18 -15.44 0.20 -16.90
C TRP A 18 -16.05 -1.23 -16.90
N LEU A 19 -15.72 -2.06 -15.89
CA LEU A 19 -16.19 -3.45 -15.81
C LEU A 19 -17.71 -3.56 -15.69
N ALA A 20 -18.34 -2.75 -14.84
CA ALA A 20 -19.79 -2.77 -14.68
C ALA A 20 -20.50 -2.32 -15.95
N VAL A 21 -19.99 -1.26 -16.59
CA VAL A 21 -20.53 -0.76 -17.86
C VAL A 21 -20.31 -1.78 -18.98
N TYR A 22 -19.14 -2.40 -19.03
CA TYR A 22 -18.83 -3.46 -19.99
C TYR A 22 -19.81 -4.64 -19.89
N SER A 23 -20.00 -5.18 -18.68
CA SER A 23 -20.92 -6.29 -18.45
C SER A 23 -22.34 -5.90 -18.87
N PHE A 24 -22.83 -4.74 -18.45
CA PHE A 24 -24.14 -4.24 -18.81
C PHE A 24 -24.34 -4.15 -20.34
N LEU A 25 -23.38 -3.61 -21.06
CA LEU A 25 -23.46 -3.47 -22.51
C LEU A 25 -23.46 -4.82 -23.23
N LEU A 26 -22.64 -5.77 -22.79
CA LEU A 26 -22.65 -7.13 -23.34
C LEU A 26 -23.99 -7.84 -23.12
N ASP A 27 -24.56 -7.72 -21.92
CA ASP A 27 -25.86 -8.31 -21.57
C ASP A 27 -27.01 -7.75 -22.43
N HIS A 28 -26.82 -6.52 -22.96
CA HIS A 28 -27.78 -5.87 -23.89
C HIS A 28 -27.43 -6.07 -25.37
N GLY A 29 -26.45 -6.95 -25.68
CA GLY A 29 -26.14 -7.34 -27.04
C GLY A 29 -25.27 -6.36 -27.83
N PHE A 30 -24.63 -5.38 -27.17
CA PHE A 30 -23.71 -4.46 -27.84
C PHE A 30 -22.34 -5.12 -28.07
N SER A 31 -21.69 -4.75 -29.18
CA SER A 31 -20.30 -5.08 -29.46
C SER A 31 -19.40 -4.10 -28.72
N VAL A 32 -18.58 -4.59 -27.78
CA VAL A 32 -17.74 -3.74 -26.93
C VAL A 32 -16.27 -4.07 -27.08
N VAL A 33 -15.46 -3.06 -27.39
CA VAL A 33 -14.00 -3.13 -27.51
C VAL A 33 -13.35 -2.45 -26.32
N VAL A 34 -12.49 -3.17 -25.60
CA VAL A 34 -11.74 -2.63 -24.46
C VAL A 34 -10.31 -2.34 -24.87
N LEU A 35 -9.91 -1.07 -24.76
CA LEU A 35 -8.59 -0.59 -25.11
C LEU A 35 -7.67 -0.50 -23.89
N ASN A 36 -6.39 -0.83 -24.06
CA ASN A 36 -5.40 -0.62 -23.03
C ASN A 36 -5.03 0.89 -22.95
N PRO A 37 -4.98 1.49 -21.75
CA PRO A 37 -4.54 2.89 -21.55
C PRO A 37 -3.20 3.25 -22.21
N ILE A 38 -2.32 2.28 -22.41
CA ILE A 38 -1.06 2.49 -23.12
C ILE A 38 -1.31 2.85 -24.59
N GLN A 39 -2.27 2.21 -25.23
CA GLN A 39 -2.62 2.46 -26.64
C GLN A 39 -3.27 3.83 -26.81
N THR A 40 -4.23 4.18 -25.95
CA THR A 40 -4.89 5.48 -25.99
C THR A 40 -3.90 6.61 -25.72
N ASN A 41 -2.98 6.44 -24.78
CA ASN A 41 -1.90 7.40 -24.53
C ASN A 41 -0.93 7.53 -25.70
N ALA A 42 -0.57 6.43 -26.36
CA ALA A 42 0.30 6.46 -27.54
C ALA A 42 -0.37 7.18 -28.70
N TRP A 43 -1.66 6.91 -28.94
CA TRP A 43 -2.45 7.58 -29.97
C TRP A 43 -2.53 9.09 -29.72
N ARG A 44 -2.84 9.51 -28.48
CA ARG A 44 -2.89 10.92 -28.09
C ARG A 44 -1.57 11.63 -28.34
N LYS A 45 -0.44 11.01 -27.99
CA LYS A 45 0.89 11.59 -28.23
C LYS A 45 1.21 11.74 -29.72
N GLY A 46 0.66 10.89 -30.58
CA GLY A 46 0.87 10.93 -32.01
C GLY A 46 -0.04 11.90 -32.78
N THR A 47 -1.21 12.22 -32.24
CA THR A 47 -2.24 12.99 -32.93
C THR A 47 -2.44 14.41 -32.38
N GLU A 48 -2.11 14.67 -31.13
CA GLU A 48 -2.33 15.97 -30.49
C GLU A 48 -1.05 16.71 -30.14
N ILE A 49 -0.86 17.88 -30.76
CA ILE A 49 0.24 18.81 -30.44
C ILE A 49 -0.05 19.57 -29.13
N ARG A 50 -1.33 19.75 -28.75
CA ARG A 50 -1.76 20.43 -27.52
C ARG A 50 -2.45 19.45 -26.60
N LYS A 51 -1.91 19.29 -25.38
CA LYS A 51 -2.42 18.38 -24.32
C LYS A 51 -3.72 18.93 -23.69
N ARG A 52 -4.83 18.93 -24.42
CA ARG A 52 -6.15 19.14 -23.82
C ARG A 52 -6.73 17.78 -23.44
N LYS A 53 -7.06 17.61 -22.17
CA LYS A 53 -7.73 16.40 -21.67
C LYS A 53 -9.13 16.78 -21.20
N THR A 54 -10.13 16.32 -21.95
CA THR A 54 -11.55 16.38 -21.56
C THR A 54 -12.19 15.05 -21.95
N ASP A 55 -13.24 14.66 -21.25
CA ASP A 55 -13.91 13.38 -21.50
C ASP A 55 -14.45 13.30 -22.94
N ALA A 56 -14.92 14.41 -23.52
CA ALA A 56 -15.39 14.47 -24.92
C ALA A 56 -14.25 14.21 -25.91
N ILE A 57 -13.07 14.78 -25.69
CA ILE A 57 -11.89 14.53 -26.53
C ILE A 57 -11.44 13.07 -26.40
N ASP A 58 -11.44 12.54 -25.19
CA ASP A 58 -11.05 11.15 -24.93
C ASP A 58 -12.04 10.17 -25.59
N ALA A 59 -13.35 10.44 -25.53
CA ALA A 59 -14.38 9.65 -26.22
C ALA A 59 -14.20 9.67 -27.75
N THR A 60 -13.99 10.85 -28.33
CA THR A 60 -13.74 11.00 -29.77
C THR A 60 -12.49 10.25 -30.19
N MET A 61 -11.43 10.36 -29.43
CA MET A 61 -10.17 9.65 -29.68
C MET A 61 -10.34 8.13 -29.66
N ILE A 62 -11.10 7.60 -28.69
CA ILE A 62 -11.41 6.16 -28.60
C ILE A 62 -12.20 5.71 -29.83
N ALA A 63 -13.20 6.49 -30.24
CA ALA A 63 -13.98 6.22 -31.44
C ALA A 63 -13.11 6.20 -32.70
N ASP A 64 -12.15 7.14 -32.83
CA ASP A 64 -11.23 7.19 -33.97
C ASP A 64 -10.28 5.97 -33.97
N ILE A 65 -9.74 5.57 -32.83
CA ILE A 65 -8.89 4.37 -32.73
C ILE A 65 -9.62 3.15 -33.26
N ILE A 66 -10.88 2.96 -32.87
CA ILE A 66 -11.70 1.83 -33.30
C ILE A 66 -12.01 1.95 -34.79
N ARG A 67 -12.42 3.12 -35.27
CA ARG A 67 -12.72 3.38 -36.68
C ARG A 67 -11.54 3.11 -37.59
N PHE A 68 -10.31 3.45 -37.18
CA PHE A 68 -9.10 3.16 -37.94
C PHE A 68 -8.66 1.70 -37.86
N GLY A 69 -9.21 0.87 -36.97
CA GLY A 69 -8.90 -0.55 -36.85
C GLY A 69 -7.45 -0.86 -36.40
N ARG A 70 -6.73 0.14 -35.90
CA ARG A 70 -5.31 -0.02 -35.48
C ARG A 70 -5.23 -0.12 -33.95
N PHE A 71 -5.83 -1.15 -33.39
CA PHE A 71 -5.77 -1.42 -31.97
C PHE A 71 -5.57 -2.90 -31.70
N VAL A 72 -5.02 -3.19 -30.52
CA VAL A 72 -5.02 -4.55 -29.97
C VAL A 72 -6.05 -4.57 -28.85
N GLU A 73 -7.03 -5.43 -29.02
CA GLU A 73 -8.04 -5.61 -27.99
C GLU A 73 -7.43 -6.13 -26.69
N THR A 74 -7.82 -5.56 -25.58
CA THR A 74 -7.34 -6.03 -24.27
C THR A 74 -8.03 -7.35 -23.96
N PRO A 75 -7.30 -8.48 -23.88
CA PRO A 75 -7.92 -9.75 -23.56
C PRO A 75 -8.50 -9.67 -22.14
N LEU A 76 -9.78 -10.00 -22.04
CA LEU A 76 -10.42 -10.19 -20.74
C LEU A 76 -9.87 -11.46 -20.12
N VAL A 77 -9.28 -11.33 -18.97
CA VAL A 77 -8.87 -12.48 -18.16
C VAL A 77 -10.13 -13.15 -17.60
N ASP A 78 -10.09 -14.48 -17.49
CA ASP A 78 -11.18 -15.22 -16.85
C ASP A 78 -11.41 -14.74 -15.40
N GLU A 79 -12.56 -15.06 -14.85
CA GLU A 79 -12.98 -14.61 -13.51
C GLU A 79 -11.97 -14.97 -12.42
N LYS A 80 -11.37 -16.17 -12.49
CA LYS A 80 -10.40 -16.64 -11.49
C LYS A 80 -9.10 -15.84 -11.58
N MET A 81 -8.61 -15.60 -12.78
CA MET A 81 -7.42 -14.79 -13.02
C MET A 81 -7.64 -13.33 -12.66
N PHE A 82 -8.85 -12.81 -12.90
CA PHE A 82 -9.22 -11.46 -12.46
C PHE A 82 -9.21 -11.37 -10.93
N ALA A 83 -9.86 -12.30 -10.23
CA ALA A 83 -9.88 -12.34 -8.78
C ALA A 83 -8.46 -12.43 -8.19
N LEU A 84 -7.61 -13.33 -8.73
CA LEU A 84 -6.22 -13.46 -8.31
C LEU A 84 -5.43 -12.15 -8.48
N LYS A 85 -5.61 -11.47 -9.60
CA LYS A 85 -4.98 -10.18 -9.87
C LYS A 85 -5.42 -9.10 -8.88
N GLN A 86 -6.71 -9.05 -8.53
CA GLN A 86 -7.22 -8.11 -7.52
C GLN A 86 -6.68 -8.42 -6.12
N MET A 87 -6.67 -9.70 -5.72
CA MET A 87 -6.11 -10.12 -4.43
C MET A 87 -4.62 -9.80 -4.33
N SER A 88 -3.84 -10.04 -5.38
CA SER A 88 -2.42 -9.67 -5.45
C SER A 88 -2.19 -8.17 -5.28
N ARG A 89 -2.98 -7.35 -5.98
CA ARG A 89 -2.91 -5.88 -5.87
C ARG A 89 -3.25 -5.41 -4.46
N PHE A 90 -4.31 -5.97 -3.88
CA PHE A 90 -4.73 -5.64 -2.51
C PHE A 90 -3.65 -6.04 -1.50
N ARG A 91 -3.09 -7.25 -1.61
CA ARG A 91 -1.97 -7.69 -0.77
C ARG A 91 -0.79 -6.71 -0.88
N ASN A 92 -0.40 -6.32 -2.09
CA ASN A 92 0.71 -5.39 -2.29
C ASN A 92 0.43 -4.01 -1.67
N ALA A 93 -0.79 -3.51 -1.77
CA ALA A 93 -1.20 -2.26 -1.12
C ALA A 93 -1.10 -2.36 0.40
N LEU A 94 -1.56 -3.47 1.01
CA LEU A 94 -1.44 -3.69 2.45
C LEU A 94 0.02 -3.75 2.90
N VAL A 95 0.89 -4.45 2.16
CA VAL A 95 2.32 -4.54 2.47
C VAL A 95 2.99 -3.17 2.36
N SER A 96 2.64 -2.37 1.34
CA SER A 96 3.13 -1.00 1.19
C SER A 96 2.70 -0.12 2.37
N ASN A 97 1.42 -0.14 2.73
CA ASN A 97 0.89 0.62 3.85
C ASN A 97 1.55 0.23 5.18
N MET A 98 1.76 -1.07 5.41
CA MET A 98 2.48 -1.56 6.57
C MET A 98 3.91 -1.01 6.62
N SER A 99 4.61 -1.00 5.49
CA SER A 99 5.97 -0.46 5.40
C SER A 99 6.02 1.04 5.66
N ASP A 100 5.01 1.78 5.20
CA ASP A 100 4.88 3.22 5.46
C ASP A 100 4.62 3.51 6.94
N LEU A 101 3.77 2.71 7.59
CA LEU A 101 3.52 2.83 9.02
C LEU A 101 4.76 2.50 9.85
N LYS A 102 5.49 1.44 9.49
CA LYS A 102 6.76 1.11 10.14
C LYS A 102 7.77 2.25 10.03
N ARG A 103 7.92 2.87 8.86
CA ARG A 103 8.80 4.04 8.69
C ARG A 103 8.40 5.21 9.59
N LYS A 104 7.10 5.51 9.67
CA LYS A 104 6.59 6.56 10.55
C LYS A 104 6.88 6.24 12.02
N ALA A 105 6.68 5.02 12.46
CA ALA A 105 7.00 4.59 13.82
C ALA A 105 8.50 4.71 14.13
N LEU A 106 9.38 4.36 13.18
CA LEU A 106 10.82 4.55 13.36
C LEU A 106 11.21 6.03 13.50
N VAL A 107 10.58 6.93 12.72
CA VAL A 107 10.83 8.38 12.85
C VAL A 107 10.47 8.88 14.25
N VAL A 108 9.38 8.38 14.82
CA VAL A 108 9.00 8.72 16.20
C VAL A 108 10.02 8.16 17.19
N LEU A 109 10.39 6.90 17.02
CA LEU A 109 11.35 6.22 17.89
C LEU A 109 12.74 6.90 17.86
N ASP A 110 13.18 7.35 16.68
CA ASP A 110 14.44 8.11 16.52
C ASP A 110 14.42 9.43 17.31
N GLN A 111 13.26 10.00 17.52
CA GLN A 111 13.10 11.23 18.30
C GLN A 111 12.99 10.95 19.79
N THR A 112 12.29 9.89 20.18
CA THR A 112 11.96 9.59 21.59
C THR A 112 12.97 8.69 22.26
N PHE A 113 13.50 7.70 21.55
CA PHE A 113 14.48 6.73 22.07
C PHE A 113 15.37 6.18 20.92
N PRO A 114 16.29 7.00 20.38
CA PRO A 114 17.09 6.64 19.20
C PRO A 114 17.98 5.41 19.41
N GLU A 115 18.45 5.15 20.62
CA GLU A 115 19.30 4.01 20.93
C GLU A 115 18.59 2.67 20.87
N TYR A 116 17.25 2.67 20.97
CA TYR A 116 16.41 1.47 21.02
C TYR A 116 16.64 0.54 19.83
N GLN A 117 16.81 1.08 18.63
CA GLN A 117 17.00 0.29 17.41
C GLN A 117 18.25 -0.60 17.45
N SER A 118 19.24 -0.29 18.30
CA SER A 118 20.47 -1.09 18.45
C SER A 118 20.30 -2.37 19.26
N ILE A 119 19.15 -2.55 19.90
CA ILE A 119 18.92 -3.64 20.87
C ILE A 119 18.39 -4.89 20.18
N PHE A 120 17.47 -4.71 19.26
CA PHE A 120 16.78 -5.80 18.58
C PHE A 120 17.16 -5.84 17.10
N SER A 121 17.35 -7.04 16.57
CA SER A 121 17.59 -7.24 15.13
C SER A 121 16.38 -6.85 14.26
N ASP A 122 15.18 -6.92 14.83
CA ASP A 122 13.93 -6.43 14.23
C ASP A 122 13.15 -5.63 15.28
N VAL A 123 13.07 -4.33 15.08
CA VAL A 123 12.33 -3.41 15.96
C VAL A 123 10.84 -3.73 16.01
N PHE A 124 10.30 -4.29 14.93
CA PHE A 124 8.90 -4.72 14.84
C PHE A 124 8.69 -6.21 15.11
N GLY A 125 9.72 -6.87 15.63
CA GLY A 125 9.64 -8.25 16.12
C GLY A 125 8.75 -8.35 17.36
N LYS A 126 8.21 -9.54 17.64
CA LYS A 126 7.22 -9.77 18.70
C LYS A 126 7.66 -9.19 20.06
N THR A 127 8.87 -9.48 20.50
CA THR A 127 9.40 -9.02 21.81
C THR A 127 9.55 -7.50 21.84
N SER A 128 10.16 -6.92 20.82
CA SER A 128 10.36 -5.47 20.72
C SER A 128 9.02 -4.72 20.64
N SER A 129 8.09 -5.21 19.84
CA SER A 129 6.77 -4.59 19.73
C SER A 129 6.01 -4.61 21.07
N GLN A 130 6.07 -5.71 21.81
CA GLN A 130 5.42 -5.78 23.13
C GLN A 130 6.02 -4.77 24.12
N ILE A 131 7.35 -4.64 24.12
CA ILE A 131 8.04 -3.67 24.97
C ILE A 131 7.66 -2.24 24.57
N LEU A 132 7.66 -1.89 23.28
CA LEU A 132 7.33 -0.55 22.80
C LEU A 132 5.87 -0.16 23.08
N LEU A 133 4.95 -1.11 23.14
CA LEU A 133 3.55 -0.84 23.49
C LEU A 133 3.38 -0.41 24.95
N GLU A 134 4.25 -0.89 25.85
CA GLU A 134 4.16 -0.61 27.28
C GLU A 134 5.19 0.45 27.73
N TYR A 135 6.38 0.45 27.12
CA TYR A 135 7.53 1.29 27.46
C TYR A 135 8.10 1.96 26.22
N SER A 136 7.43 3.01 25.75
CA SER A 136 7.73 3.67 24.49
C SER A 136 8.81 4.76 24.57
N SER A 137 9.17 5.19 25.80
CA SER A 137 10.15 6.25 26.05
C SER A 137 11.12 5.87 27.15
N PRO A 138 12.34 6.47 27.18
CA PRO A 138 13.33 6.22 28.22
C PRO A 138 12.81 6.38 29.66
N SER A 139 11.95 7.39 29.90
CA SER A 139 11.38 7.63 31.22
C SER A 139 10.43 6.51 31.71
N ASP A 140 9.93 5.67 30.83
CA ASP A 140 9.06 4.56 31.24
C ASP A 140 9.87 3.46 31.95
N TYR A 141 11.17 3.36 31.65
CA TYR A 141 12.07 2.38 32.26
C TYR A 141 12.51 2.76 33.67
N GLU A 142 12.30 4.00 34.14
CA GLU A 142 12.56 4.39 35.53
C GLU A 142 11.57 3.76 36.51
N GLN A 143 10.41 3.30 36.03
CA GLN A 143 9.32 2.79 36.84
C GLN A 143 9.26 1.26 36.89
N ILE A 144 9.98 0.55 36.02
CA ILE A 144 9.97 -0.91 35.97
C ILE A 144 11.21 -1.50 36.62
N SER A 145 11.04 -2.59 37.38
CA SER A 145 12.16 -3.34 37.90
C SER A 145 12.88 -4.14 36.80
N ILE A 146 14.18 -4.36 37.00
CA ILE A 146 14.97 -5.18 36.05
C ILE A 146 14.46 -6.62 35.95
N ASP A 147 13.92 -7.16 37.02
CA ASP A 147 13.41 -8.54 37.07
C ASP A 147 12.07 -8.63 36.32
N ASP A 148 11.18 -7.66 36.46
CA ASP A 148 9.91 -7.61 35.71
C ASP A 148 10.19 -7.44 34.20
N LEU A 149 11.09 -6.52 33.81
CA LEU A 149 11.51 -6.35 32.43
C LEU A 149 12.12 -7.62 31.85
N THR A 150 12.94 -8.32 32.64
CA THR A 150 13.52 -9.60 32.26
C THR A 150 12.44 -10.64 31.99
N GLN A 151 11.45 -10.74 32.88
CA GLN A 151 10.35 -11.68 32.72
C GLN A 151 9.53 -11.42 31.45
N ILE A 152 9.22 -10.17 31.15
CA ILE A 152 8.50 -9.78 29.92
C ILE A 152 9.33 -10.21 28.68
N ILE A 153 10.64 -9.94 28.69
CA ILE A 153 11.53 -10.29 27.57
C ILE A 153 11.61 -11.81 27.40
N GLU A 154 11.76 -12.58 28.46
CA GLU A 154 11.83 -14.04 28.41
C GLU A 154 10.53 -14.66 27.88
N GLN A 155 9.39 -14.22 28.39
CA GLN A 155 8.08 -14.70 27.96
C GLN A 155 7.82 -14.42 26.49
N THR A 156 8.07 -13.21 26.03
CA THR A 156 7.78 -12.79 24.65
C THR A 156 8.78 -13.37 23.63
N SER A 157 10.03 -13.59 24.05
CA SER A 157 11.09 -14.15 23.21
C SER A 157 11.16 -15.69 23.23
N ARG A 158 10.33 -16.35 24.03
CA ARG A 158 10.42 -17.80 24.34
C ARG A 158 11.81 -18.18 24.88
N ASN A 159 12.29 -17.43 25.87
CA ASN A 159 13.60 -17.56 26.52
C ASN A 159 14.82 -17.44 25.60
N ARG A 160 14.67 -16.82 24.41
CA ARG A 160 15.80 -16.52 23.53
C ARG A 160 16.58 -15.29 23.96
N LEU A 161 15.91 -14.35 24.61
CA LEU A 161 16.45 -13.13 25.19
C LEU A 161 16.12 -13.16 26.68
N GLY A 162 16.91 -12.45 27.49
CA GLY A 162 16.69 -12.43 28.93
C GLY A 162 17.43 -11.28 29.60
N LYS A 163 17.93 -11.47 30.81
CA LYS A 163 18.52 -10.45 31.70
C LYS A 163 19.59 -9.56 31.02
N LYS A 164 20.40 -10.13 30.10
CA LYS A 164 21.38 -9.34 29.34
C LYS A 164 20.73 -8.26 28.47
N THR A 165 19.63 -8.59 27.82
CA THR A 165 18.88 -7.63 26.99
C THR A 165 18.17 -6.60 27.85
N ALA A 166 17.60 -7.02 28.98
CA ALA A 166 16.96 -6.12 29.93
C ALA A 166 17.98 -5.10 30.51
N ASN A 167 19.16 -5.57 30.95
CA ASN A 167 20.23 -4.68 31.43
C ASN A 167 20.64 -3.66 30.37
N LYS A 168 20.87 -4.11 29.12
CA LYS A 168 21.23 -3.21 28.03
C LYS A 168 20.14 -2.17 27.76
N LEU A 169 18.87 -2.56 27.84
CA LEU A 169 17.73 -1.66 27.65
C LEU A 169 17.69 -0.57 28.74
N MET A 170 17.84 -0.96 30.01
CA MET A 170 17.89 -0.04 31.14
C MET A 170 19.07 0.92 31.04
N GLU A 171 20.25 0.43 30.69
CA GLU A 171 21.44 1.24 30.49
C GLU A 171 21.25 2.29 29.38
N LEU A 172 20.72 1.87 28.23
CA LEU A 172 20.47 2.80 27.12
C LEU A 172 19.36 3.80 27.44
N ALA A 173 18.32 3.39 28.16
CA ALA A 173 17.27 4.29 28.61
C ALA A 173 17.80 5.38 29.58
N SER A 174 18.67 5.01 30.54
CA SER A 174 19.24 5.96 31.48
C SER A 174 20.22 6.96 30.85
N ASN A 175 20.80 6.63 29.69
CA ASN A 175 21.76 7.47 28.98
C ASN A 175 21.20 8.05 27.67
N SER A 176 19.89 7.92 27.43
CA SER A 176 19.29 8.34 26.18
C SER A 176 19.26 9.86 26.04
N PHE A 177 19.52 10.34 24.81
CA PHE A 177 19.37 11.75 24.45
C PHE A 177 18.03 12.02 23.73
N GLY A 178 17.09 11.07 23.73
CA GLY A 178 15.76 11.23 23.15
C GLY A 178 14.97 12.41 23.77
N VAL A 179 14.12 13.05 22.95
CA VAL A 179 13.35 14.22 23.39
C VAL A 179 12.07 13.81 24.10
N THR A 180 11.94 14.22 25.35
CA THR A 180 10.80 13.84 26.21
C THR A 180 9.48 14.52 25.82
N PHE A 181 9.51 15.72 25.24
CA PHE A 181 8.30 16.45 24.87
C PHE A 181 7.52 15.82 23.70
N CYS A 182 8.15 14.95 22.90
CA CYS A 182 7.48 14.23 21.83
C CYS A 182 6.62 13.05 22.34
N LYS A 183 6.78 12.64 23.61
CA LYS A 183 6.05 11.50 24.19
C LYS A 183 4.53 11.61 24.03
N ASN A 184 3.96 12.82 24.23
CA ASN A 184 2.52 13.05 24.19
C ASN A 184 1.99 13.46 22.81
N ALA A 185 2.84 13.56 21.80
CA ALA A 185 2.42 13.94 20.45
C ALA A 185 1.86 12.76 19.66
N PHE A 186 2.00 11.51 20.16
CA PHE A 186 1.68 10.28 19.48
C PHE A 186 0.84 9.29 20.31
N SER A 187 0.39 9.73 21.48
CA SER A 187 -0.55 8.97 22.35
C SER A 187 -2.02 9.17 21.98
#